data_60b3fdb4758b4fc1ff2d860e768913bf
#
_entry.id   60b3fdb4758b4fc1ff2d860e768913bf
#
_cell.length_a   1.000
_cell.length_b   1.000
_cell.length_c   1.000
_cell.angle_alpha   90.00
_cell.angle_beta   90.00
_cell.angle_gamma   90.00
#
_symmetry.space_group_name_H-M   'P 1'
#
loop_
_entity.id
_entity.type
_entity.pdbx_description
1 polymer ?
#
loop_
_entity_poly.entity_id
_entity_poly.type
_entity_poly.pdbx_seq_one_letter_code
_entity_poly.pdbx_strand_id
1 'polypeptide(L)'
;MKTYTVGFSQCTMVNKWRQTMLEGMQRELAFHPELNFIFKDANGHTEKQIEQIQQLIDQEIDLLIVSPNEASPITSVVEKAFRKGIRVIIVDRRTLSENYTAYVGASNYEVGASAATFANSILKGKGNVLEISDIPGSSADIDRHKGFTESIKQYPGIRYVSKVYEEGDEHPSDKQGTRFLKTNPDIQLIFAQNDRLAYSAYNACKKMGLAEKIKIIGVDGLTGENGGINLVENGILNGTVLYPTGGEEAILTAVNILENKDFKKENRLTTTIIDSSNVRIMKLQTEKVLNQQKNIDRSQKKIEEQEIITNNQANIIYFVSISLALALILGFVLFYYLRENRKINARLALQNEEILNQRNQLIELAQQAREATDAKINFFTNISHEFRTPLTLILGPLEELMANAKIHFSDKQYLSLIQKNVIRLLRLVNQLIDFRKIESDKMKLSATENDLVLFSNEISDAFKEIAKKRNI
;
A
#
# COMPACT_ATOMS: atom_id res chain seq x y z
N MET A 1 9.24 3.06 31.22
CA MET A 1 8.90 3.79 29.99
C MET A 1 7.47 4.30 30.10
N LYS A 2 7.15 5.43 29.49
CA LYS A 2 5.77 5.91 29.41
C LYS A 2 5.05 5.07 28.37
N THR A 3 3.93 4.44 28.73
CA THR A 3 3.11 3.65 27.83
C THR A 3 2.00 4.53 27.25
N TYR A 4 1.75 4.43 25.95
CA TYR A 4 0.71 5.18 25.28
C TYR A 4 -0.35 4.23 24.72
N THR A 5 -1.60 4.62 24.77
CA THR A 5 -2.71 3.85 24.21
C THR A 5 -3.12 4.44 22.86
N VAL A 6 -2.96 3.64 21.80
CA VAL A 6 -3.32 3.99 20.42
C VAL A 6 -4.54 3.18 19.99
N GLY A 7 -5.63 3.85 19.67
CA GLY A 7 -6.84 3.22 19.13
C GLY A 7 -6.85 3.30 17.61
N PHE A 8 -7.08 2.18 16.92
CA PHE A 8 -7.31 2.15 15.47
C PHE A 8 -8.71 1.70 15.14
N SER A 9 -9.47 2.56 14.48
CA SER A 9 -10.82 2.26 13.96
C SER A 9 -10.74 2.09 12.43
N GLN A 10 -10.85 0.84 11.97
CA GLN A 10 -10.87 0.45 10.57
C GLN A 10 -12.32 0.31 10.09
N CYS A 11 -12.62 0.84 8.90
CA CYS A 11 -13.97 0.76 8.34
C CYS A 11 -14.40 -0.70 8.06
N THR A 12 -13.50 -1.55 7.57
CA THR A 12 -13.76 -2.97 7.28
C THR A 12 -12.46 -3.74 7.09
N MET A 13 -12.51 -5.06 7.29
CA MET A 13 -11.39 -6.00 7.04
C MET A 13 -11.66 -6.97 5.88
N VAL A 14 -12.72 -6.77 5.12
CA VAL A 14 -13.15 -7.70 4.07
C VAL A 14 -12.13 -7.86 2.95
N ASN A 15 -11.40 -6.80 2.58
CA ASN A 15 -10.45 -6.87 1.47
C ASN A 15 -8.99 -7.06 1.92
N LYS A 16 -8.18 -7.69 1.07
CA LYS A 16 -6.77 -7.98 1.35
C LYS A 16 -5.94 -6.72 1.56
N TRP A 17 -6.26 -5.61 0.87
CA TRP A 17 -5.54 -4.35 1.00
C TRP A 17 -5.60 -3.82 2.45
N ARG A 18 -6.79 -3.89 3.09
CA ARG A 18 -6.96 -3.46 4.49
C ARG A 18 -6.33 -4.41 5.49
N GLN A 19 -6.33 -5.70 5.18
CA GLN A 19 -5.58 -6.70 5.95
C GLN A 19 -4.08 -6.39 5.91
N THR A 20 -3.54 -6.09 4.72
CA THR A 20 -2.13 -5.71 4.54
C THR A 20 -1.79 -4.40 5.26
N MET A 21 -2.73 -3.43 5.34
CA MET A 21 -2.55 -2.23 6.17
C MET A 21 -2.36 -2.60 7.64
N LEU A 22 -3.26 -3.42 8.19
CA LEU A 22 -3.15 -3.86 9.59
C LEU A 22 -1.89 -4.71 9.82
N GLU A 23 -1.55 -5.60 8.90
CA GLU A 23 -0.29 -6.36 8.94
C GLU A 23 0.92 -5.42 8.98
N GLY A 24 0.92 -4.32 8.19
CA GLY A 24 1.95 -3.28 8.22
C GLY A 24 2.02 -2.55 9.56
N MET A 25 0.87 -2.16 10.12
CA MET A 25 0.81 -1.56 11.45
C MET A 25 1.38 -2.51 12.51
N GLN A 26 1.00 -3.79 12.48
CA GLN A 26 1.46 -4.79 13.45
C GLN A 26 2.96 -5.03 13.36
N ARG A 27 3.53 -5.02 12.14
CA ARG A 27 4.99 -5.11 11.96
C ARG A 27 5.73 -3.96 12.62
N GLU A 28 5.26 -2.75 12.40
CA GLU A 28 5.90 -1.56 12.99
C GLU A 28 5.70 -1.52 14.50
N LEU A 29 4.53 -1.90 14.99
CA LEU A 29 4.25 -2.00 16.43
C LEU A 29 5.18 -2.96 17.17
N ALA A 30 5.72 -3.99 16.51
CA ALA A 30 6.67 -4.92 17.10
C ALA A 30 7.98 -4.21 17.55
N PHE A 31 8.31 -3.05 17.00
CA PHE A 31 9.45 -2.23 17.40
C PHE A 31 9.11 -1.19 18.47
N HIS A 32 7.82 -1.09 18.85
CA HIS A 32 7.29 -0.04 19.75
C HIS A 32 6.53 -0.66 20.93
N PRO A 33 7.24 -1.34 21.87
CA PRO A 33 6.60 -1.99 23.02
C PRO A 33 5.94 -1.01 24.00
N GLU A 34 6.24 0.29 23.88
CA GLU A 34 5.60 1.37 24.62
C GLU A 34 4.16 1.67 24.13
N LEU A 35 3.74 1.13 22.98
CA LEU A 35 2.41 1.34 22.43
C LEU A 35 1.46 0.20 22.81
N ASN A 36 0.40 0.52 23.54
CA ASN A 36 -0.75 -0.35 23.72
C ASN A 36 -1.75 -0.11 22.59
N PHE A 37 -1.88 -1.07 21.65
CA PHE A 37 -2.65 -0.92 20.43
C PHE A 37 -4.03 -1.59 20.53
N ILE A 38 -5.09 -0.80 20.38
CA ILE A 38 -6.49 -1.27 20.40
C ILE A 38 -7.07 -1.21 19.00
N PHE A 39 -7.32 -2.36 18.40
CA PHE A 39 -7.92 -2.47 17.07
C PHE A 39 -9.44 -2.66 17.14
N LYS A 40 -10.18 -1.95 16.30
CA LYS A 40 -11.63 -2.05 16.10
C LYS A 40 -11.97 -2.16 14.63
N ASP A 41 -12.76 -3.16 14.25
CA ASP A 41 -13.30 -3.34 12.90
C ASP A 41 -14.79 -2.99 12.87
N ALA A 42 -15.13 -2.00 12.05
CA ALA A 42 -16.53 -1.57 11.88
C ALA A 42 -17.33 -2.53 10.97
N ASN A 43 -16.63 -3.42 10.26
CA ASN A 43 -17.24 -4.42 9.38
C ASN A 43 -18.16 -3.80 8.30
N GLY A 44 -17.77 -2.62 7.78
CA GLY A 44 -18.52 -1.89 6.75
C GLY A 44 -19.70 -1.06 7.24
N HIS A 45 -19.96 -1.02 8.56
CA HIS A 45 -21.09 -0.30 9.15
C HIS A 45 -20.66 1.03 9.75
N THR A 46 -21.14 2.14 9.20
CA THR A 46 -20.77 3.50 9.61
C THR A 46 -21.20 3.81 11.04
N GLU A 47 -22.41 3.42 11.46
CA GLU A 47 -22.89 3.62 12.81
C GLU A 47 -22.03 2.87 13.83
N LYS A 48 -21.67 1.62 13.53
CA LYS A 48 -20.76 0.82 14.37
C LYS A 48 -19.39 1.48 14.48
N GLN A 49 -18.88 2.09 13.40
CA GLN A 49 -17.61 2.83 13.43
C GLN A 49 -17.70 4.04 14.36
N ILE A 50 -18.81 4.80 14.30
CA ILE A 50 -19.05 5.95 15.19
C ILE A 50 -19.05 5.50 16.66
N GLU A 51 -19.78 4.42 16.99
CA GLU A 51 -19.82 3.86 18.33
C GLU A 51 -18.44 3.40 18.82
N GLN A 52 -17.67 2.72 17.98
CA GLN A 52 -16.32 2.26 18.29
C GLN A 52 -15.35 3.42 18.53
N ILE A 53 -15.42 4.47 17.71
CA ILE A 53 -14.61 5.68 17.92
C ILE A 53 -15.03 6.35 19.22
N GLN A 54 -16.33 6.43 19.51
CA GLN A 54 -16.81 6.99 20.79
C GLN A 54 -16.30 6.18 22.00
N GLN A 55 -16.32 4.84 21.93
CA GLN A 55 -15.75 3.98 22.97
C GLN A 55 -14.27 4.24 23.20
N LEU A 56 -13.49 4.42 22.12
CA LEU A 56 -12.06 4.76 22.21
C LEU A 56 -11.84 6.14 22.86
N ILE A 57 -12.69 7.12 22.51
CA ILE A 57 -12.66 8.46 23.13
C ILE A 57 -12.95 8.38 24.65
N ASP A 58 -13.91 7.54 25.05
CA ASP A 58 -14.32 7.39 26.45
C ASP A 58 -13.31 6.56 27.27
N GLN A 59 -12.44 5.78 26.60
CA GLN A 59 -11.29 5.11 27.19
C GLN A 59 -10.06 6.04 27.36
N GLU A 60 -10.18 7.32 27.01
CA GLU A 60 -9.13 8.34 27.16
C GLU A 60 -7.81 7.93 26.49
N ILE A 61 -7.89 7.37 25.26
CA ILE A 61 -6.71 6.99 24.51
C ILE A 61 -5.84 8.22 24.17
N ASP A 62 -4.53 8.01 24.04
CA ASP A 62 -3.56 9.09 23.74
C ASP A 62 -3.60 9.52 22.25
N LEU A 63 -3.89 8.56 21.35
CA LEU A 63 -3.96 8.80 19.92
C LEU A 63 -5.01 7.89 19.25
N LEU A 64 -5.76 8.47 18.33
CA LEU A 64 -6.75 7.80 17.51
C LEU A 64 -6.28 7.75 16.05
N ILE A 65 -6.22 6.55 15.48
CA ILE A 65 -6.05 6.33 14.04
C ILE A 65 -7.42 5.95 13.47
N VAL A 66 -7.83 6.57 12.34
CA VAL A 66 -9.12 6.28 11.71
C VAL A 66 -8.96 6.11 10.21
N SER A 67 -9.46 4.99 9.68
CA SER A 67 -9.76 4.81 8.26
C SER A 67 -11.27 4.90 8.06
N PRO A 68 -11.83 6.05 7.65
CA PRO A 68 -13.27 6.27 7.64
C PRO A 68 -14.03 5.34 6.67
N ASN A 69 -15.19 4.83 7.07
CA ASN A 69 -16.10 4.15 6.16
C ASN A 69 -16.73 5.14 5.17
N GLU A 70 -17.40 6.15 5.70
CA GLU A 70 -17.95 7.27 4.95
C GLU A 70 -17.42 8.59 5.50
N ALA A 71 -17.09 9.52 4.60
CA ALA A 71 -16.47 10.78 4.99
C ALA A 71 -17.38 11.62 5.91
N SER A 72 -18.64 11.85 5.48
CA SER A 72 -19.56 12.78 6.15
C SER A 72 -19.96 12.36 7.58
N PRO A 73 -20.50 11.16 7.82
CA PRO A 73 -20.95 10.75 9.17
C PRO A 73 -19.80 10.65 10.17
N ILE A 74 -18.63 10.18 9.73
CA ILE A 74 -17.45 9.96 10.60
C ILE A 74 -16.79 11.28 11.00
N THR A 75 -16.94 12.33 10.21
CA THR A 75 -16.33 13.64 10.48
C THR A 75 -16.65 14.15 11.88
N SER A 76 -17.91 14.09 12.31
CA SER A 76 -18.35 14.68 13.58
C SER A 76 -17.71 14.00 14.82
N VAL A 77 -17.60 12.68 14.81
CA VAL A 77 -17.00 11.93 15.94
C VAL A 77 -15.47 12.08 15.96
N VAL A 78 -14.84 12.18 14.80
CA VAL A 78 -13.40 12.47 14.69
C VAL A 78 -13.06 13.86 15.20
N GLU A 79 -13.86 14.88 14.81
CA GLU A 79 -13.69 16.23 15.36
C GLU A 79 -13.91 16.30 16.88
N LYS A 80 -14.83 15.49 17.39
CA LYS A 80 -15.04 15.37 18.84
C LYS A 80 -13.79 14.85 19.56
N ALA A 81 -13.14 13.81 19.01
CA ALA A 81 -11.86 13.31 19.52
C ALA A 81 -10.80 14.41 19.50
N PHE A 82 -10.63 15.08 18.36
CA PHE A 82 -9.64 16.14 18.19
C PHE A 82 -9.87 17.32 19.16
N ARG A 83 -11.13 17.77 19.34
CA ARG A 83 -11.48 18.84 20.29
C ARG A 83 -11.26 18.44 21.76
N LYS A 84 -11.35 17.15 22.09
CA LYS A 84 -10.99 16.64 23.42
C LYS A 84 -9.46 16.57 23.65
N GLY A 85 -8.65 16.94 22.67
CA GLY A 85 -7.18 16.93 22.76
C GLY A 85 -6.56 15.58 22.43
N ILE A 86 -7.34 14.58 22.01
CA ILE A 86 -6.83 13.31 21.49
C ILE A 86 -6.15 13.60 20.15
N ARG A 87 -4.93 13.13 19.95
CA ARG A 87 -4.24 13.24 18.68
C ARG A 87 -4.91 12.33 17.67
N VAL A 88 -5.15 12.83 16.46
CA VAL A 88 -5.90 12.08 15.41
C VAL A 88 -5.06 11.91 14.18
N ILE A 89 -4.88 10.69 13.73
CA ILE A 89 -4.32 10.34 12.42
C ILE A 89 -5.44 9.80 11.54
N ILE A 90 -5.64 10.43 10.40
CA ILE A 90 -6.52 9.90 9.34
C ILE A 90 -5.66 9.10 8.38
N VAL A 91 -6.09 7.88 8.07
CA VAL A 91 -5.36 6.99 7.14
C VAL A 91 -6.25 6.55 5.98
N ASP A 92 -5.69 6.49 4.75
CA ASP A 92 -6.38 6.09 3.52
C ASP A 92 -7.46 7.11 3.10
N ARG A 93 -8.68 6.94 3.59
CA ARG A 93 -9.83 7.78 3.28
C ARG A 93 -9.86 9.02 4.15
N ARG A 94 -10.38 10.13 3.59
CA ARG A 94 -10.48 11.39 4.32
C ARG A 94 -11.85 11.59 4.96
N THR A 95 -11.88 12.37 6.03
CA THR A 95 -13.07 13.05 6.55
C THR A 95 -13.32 14.35 5.76
N LEU A 96 -14.45 14.99 5.99
CA LEU A 96 -14.77 16.31 5.40
C LEU A 96 -14.09 17.48 6.14
N SER A 97 -13.43 17.20 7.27
CA SER A 97 -12.78 18.19 8.11
C SER A 97 -11.26 18.04 8.08
N GLU A 98 -10.55 19.16 8.23
CA GLU A 98 -9.09 19.19 8.43
C GLU A 98 -8.67 19.20 9.90
N ASN A 99 -9.63 18.95 10.82
CA ASN A 99 -9.40 18.85 12.26
C ASN A 99 -8.83 17.46 12.61
N TYR A 100 -7.59 17.23 12.20
CA TYR A 100 -6.76 16.07 12.54
C TYR A 100 -5.30 16.51 12.75
N THR A 101 -4.55 15.67 13.47
CA THR A 101 -3.13 15.92 13.74
C THR A 101 -2.28 15.60 12.52
N ALA A 102 -2.52 14.44 11.89
CA ALA A 102 -1.82 14.04 10.68
C ALA A 102 -2.71 13.21 9.74
N TYR A 103 -2.35 13.20 8.47
CA TYR A 103 -2.89 12.34 7.45
C TYR A 103 -1.78 11.46 6.86
N VAL A 104 -2.11 10.19 6.64
CA VAL A 104 -1.22 9.22 5.97
C VAL A 104 -1.98 8.55 4.84
N GLY A 105 -1.49 8.73 3.61
CA GLY A 105 -2.17 8.11 2.48
C GLY A 105 -1.68 8.63 1.13
N ALA A 106 -1.98 7.95 0.00
CA ALA A 106 -1.64 8.38 -1.34
C ALA A 106 -2.74 9.22 -2.01
N SER A 107 -2.42 9.86 -3.15
CA SER A 107 -3.37 10.67 -3.90
C SER A 107 -4.26 9.81 -4.79
N ASN A 108 -5.52 9.62 -4.41
CA ASN A 108 -6.46 8.92 -5.27
C ASN A 108 -6.72 9.69 -6.59
N TYR A 109 -6.58 11.02 -6.59
CA TYR A 109 -6.58 11.80 -7.82
C TYR A 109 -5.41 11.41 -8.74
N GLU A 110 -4.18 11.31 -8.18
CA GLU A 110 -2.99 10.89 -8.94
C GLU A 110 -3.11 9.45 -9.42
N VAL A 111 -3.75 8.57 -8.66
CA VAL A 111 -4.08 7.20 -9.10
C VAL A 111 -4.95 7.24 -10.36
N GLY A 112 -6.04 7.99 -10.33
CA GLY A 112 -6.92 8.16 -11.50
C GLY A 112 -6.20 8.77 -12.68
N ALA A 113 -5.42 9.82 -12.46
CA ALA A 113 -4.64 10.49 -13.50
C ALA A 113 -3.58 9.55 -14.14
N SER A 114 -2.89 8.77 -13.31
CA SER A 114 -1.92 7.78 -13.77
C SER A 114 -2.59 6.67 -14.59
N ALA A 115 -3.76 6.19 -14.13
CA ALA A 115 -4.55 5.21 -14.86
C ALA A 115 -5.00 5.75 -16.23
N ALA A 116 -5.42 7.03 -16.30
CA ALA A 116 -5.80 7.68 -17.56
C ALA A 116 -4.62 7.79 -18.53
N THR A 117 -3.46 8.20 -18.03
CA THR A 117 -2.23 8.28 -18.83
C THR A 117 -1.82 6.91 -19.34
N PHE A 118 -1.92 5.89 -18.49
CA PHE A 118 -1.61 4.52 -18.87
C PHE A 118 -2.63 3.96 -19.85
N ALA A 119 -3.93 4.26 -19.66
CA ALA A 119 -4.99 3.90 -20.61
C ALA A 119 -4.72 4.49 -22.00
N ASN A 120 -4.33 5.77 -22.06
CA ASN A 120 -3.95 6.40 -23.32
C ASN A 120 -2.79 5.67 -24.02
N SER A 121 -1.79 5.24 -23.26
CA SER A 121 -0.65 4.52 -23.84
C SER A 121 -1.05 3.16 -24.40
N ILE A 122 -1.90 2.42 -23.67
CA ILE A 122 -2.40 1.10 -24.11
C ILE A 122 -3.26 1.24 -25.37
N LEU A 123 -4.12 2.25 -25.37
CA LEU A 123 -5.06 2.53 -26.46
C LEU A 123 -4.42 3.29 -27.65
N LYS A 124 -3.16 3.71 -27.50
CA LYS A 124 -2.45 4.50 -28.50
C LYS A 124 -3.21 5.75 -28.94
N GLY A 125 -3.84 6.40 -27.99
CA GLY A 125 -4.56 7.65 -28.19
C GLY A 125 -6.01 7.54 -28.66
N LYS A 126 -6.56 6.33 -28.88
CA LYS A 126 -7.92 6.17 -29.40
C LYS A 126 -8.62 4.94 -28.83
N GLY A 127 -9.83 5.12 -28.31
CA GLY A 127 -10.65 4.02 -27.84
C GLY A 127 -11.71 4.42 -26.82
N ASN A 128 -12.50 3.44 -26.42
CA ASN A 128 -13.60 3.61 -25.47
C ASN A 128 -13.25 2.96 -24.13
N VAL A 129 -13.41 3.72 -23.05
CA VAL A 129 -13.06 3.30 -21.68
C VAL A 129 -14.29 3.23 -20.81
N LEU A 130 -14.45 2.09 -20.12
CA LEU A 130 -15.40 1.86 -19.03
C LEU A 130 -14.68 1.99 -17.68
N GLU A 131 -15.31 2.62 -16.72
CA GLU A 131 -14.85 2.64 -15.31
C GLU A 131 -15.73 1.73 -14.45
N ILE A 132 -15.09 0.93 -13.55
CA ILE A 132 -15.78 0.08 -12.57
C ILE A 132 -15.32 0.46 -11.16
N SER A 133 -16.25 0.69 -10.24
CA SER A 133 -15.99 1.04 -8.86
C SER A 133 -16.92 0.27 -7.90
N ASP A 134 -16.61 0.22 -6.59
CA ASP A 134 -17.37 -0.60 -5.63
C ASP A 134 -18.18 0.21 -4.61
N ILE A 135 -17.66 1.30 -4.06
CA ILE A 135 -18.30 2.01 -2.95
C ILE A 135 -18.69 3.42 -3.38
N PRO A 136 -19.99 3.64 -3.69
CA PRO A 136 -20.48 4.96 -4.07
C PRO A 136 -20.20 6.01 -2.97
N GLY A 137 -19.68 7.18 -3.37
CA GLY A 137 -19.49 8.30 -2.46
C GLY A 137 -18.33 8.15 -1.47
N SER A 138 -17.49 7.11 -1.58
CA SER A 138 -16.23 7.07 -0.86
C SER A 138 -15.27 8.12 -1.42
N SER A 139 -14.43 8.73 -0.54
CA SER A 139 -13.45 9.72 -0.99
C SER A 139 -12.50 9.14 -2.06
N ALA A 140 -12.12 7.86 -1.94
CA ALA A 140 -11.32 7.17 -2.94
C ALA A 140 -12.00 7.10 -4.31
N ASP A 141 -13.29 6.75 -4.32
CA ASP A 141 -14.08 6.66 -5.54
C ASP A 141 -14.21 7.99 -6.27
N ILE A 142 -14.54 9.04 -5.53
CA ILE A 142 -14.70 10.39 -6.08
C ILE A 142 -13.40 10.89 -6.68
N ASP A 143 -12.29 10.74 -5.94
CA ASP A 143 -11.01 11.30 -6.35
C ASP A 143 -10.37 10.53 -7.50
N ARG A 144 -10.45 9.18 -7.51
CA ARG A 144 -9.98 8.35 -8.65
C ARG A 144 -10.74 8.71 -9.92
N HIS A 145 -12.07 8.82 -9.81
CA HIS A 145 -12.89 9.24 -10.93
C HIS A 145 -12.50 10.61 -11.46
N LYS A 146 -12.38 11.58 -10.58
CA LYS A 146 -12.01 12.96 -10.95
C LYS A 146 -10.64 12.98 -11.64
N GLY A 147 -9.64 12.36 -11.04
CA GLY A 147 -8.29 12.27 -11.62
C GLY A 147 -8.30 11.58 -12.98
N PHE A 148 -9.06 10.50 -13.13
CA PHE A 148 -9.17 9.78 -14.39
C PHE A 148 -9.87 10.62 -15.46
N THR A 149 -11.05 11.17 -15.16
CA THR A 149 -11.86 11.90 -16.13
C THR A 149 -11.27 13.24 -16.54
N GLU A 150 -10.60 13.94 -15.63
CA GLU A 150 -9.91 15.19 -15.97
C GLU A 150 -8.67 14.93 -16.84
N SER A 151 -7.91 13.88 -16.52
CA SER A 151 -6.72 13.55 -17.29
C SER A 151 -7.03 12.93 -18.66
N ILE A 152 -8.10 12.15 -18.76
CA ILE A 152 -8.47 11.52 -20.04
C ILE A 152 -8.93 12.57 -21.07
N LYS A 153 -9.44 13.72 -20.64
CA LYS A 153 -9.82 14.84 -21.53
C LYS A 153 -8.64 15.39 -22.35
N GLN A 154 -7.40 15.17 -21.88
CA GLN A 154 -6.20 15.56 -22.62
C GLN A 154 -5.96 14.66 -23.86
N TYR A 155 -6.70 13.57 -23.97
CA TYR A 155 -6.59 12.59 -25.05
C TYR A 155 -7.90 12.54 -25.86
N PRO A 156 -8.13 13.45 -26.80
CA PRO A 156 -9.43 13.61 -27.48
C PRO A 156 -9.88 12.41 -28.28
N GLY A 157 -8.97 11.49 -28.62
CA GLY A 157 -9.31 10.22 -29.29
C GLY A 157 -9.80 9.14 -28.33
N ILE A 158 -9.72 9.36 -27.02
CA ILE A 158 -10.20 8.40 -26.02
C ILE A 158 -11.56 8.88 -25.48
N ARG A 159 -12.55 8.04 -25.60
CA ARG A 159 -13.90 8.31 -25.14
C ARG A 159 -14.15 7.62 -23.79
N TYR A 160 -14.42 8.38 -22.78
CA TYR A 160 -14.98 7.88 -21.53
C TYR A 160 -16.47 7.59 -21.74
N VAL A 161 -16.89 6.33 -21.53
CA VAL A 161 -18.24 5.90 -21.85
C VAL A 161 -19.16 5.98 -20.65
N SER A 162 -18.75 5.36 -19.54
CA SER A 162 -19.58 5.31 -18.34
C SER A 162 -18.80 4.87 -17.12
N LYS A 163 -19.42 5.07 -15.96
CA LYS A 163 -19.03 4.46 -14.68
C LYS A 163 -20.15 3.49 -14.24
N VAL A 164 -19.77 2.27 -13.87
CA VAL A 164 -20.69 1.26 -13.35
C VAL A 164 -20.28 0.93 -11.92
N TYR A 165 -21.26 0.76 -11.04
CA TYR A 165 -21.07 0.32 -9.67
C TYR A 165 -21.28 -1.19 -9.55
N GLU A 166 -20.40 -1.86 -8.75
CA GLU A 166 -20.59 -3.24 -8.38
C GLU A 166 -20.71 -3.36 -6.87
N GLU A 167 -21.89 -3.69 -6.37
CA GLU A 167 -22.18 -3.85 -4.95
C GLU A 167 -21.94 -5.28 -4.46
N GLY A 168 -21.29 -5.41 -3.28
CA GLY A 168 -21.26 -6.62 -2.45
C GLY A 168 -20.17 -7.65 -2.77
N ASP A 169 -20.00 -8.61 -1.86
CA ASP A 169 -18.96 -9.65 -1.89
C ASP A 169 -19.32 -10.90 -2.70
N GLU A 170 -20.56 -11.05 -3.13
CA GLU A 170 -21.03 -12.20 -3.91
C GLU A 170 -21.01 -11.91 -5.42
N HIS A 171 -19.85 -12.05 -6.06
CA HIS A 171 -19.65 -12.02 -7.53
C HIS A 171 -20.57 -11.07 -8.32
N PRO A 172 -20.64 -9.80 -8.00
CA PRO A 172 -21.56 -8.83 -8.63
C PRO A 172 -21.21 -8.53 -10.07
N SER A 173 -19.95 -8.73 -10.47
CA SER A 173 -19.44 -8.53 -11.84
C SER A 173 -20.26 -9.27 -12.91
N ASP A 174 -20.90 -10.39 -12.53
CA ASP A 174 -21.72 -11.15 -13.47
C ASP A 174 -23.04 -10.45 -13.86
N LYS A 175 -23.47 -9.43 -13.11
CA LYS A 175 -24.80 -8.82 -13.36
C LYS A 175 -24.76 -7.46 -14.04
N GLN A 176 -24.01 -6.47 -13.53
CA GLN A 176 -24.02 -5.12 -14.11
C GLN A 176 -22.95 -4.94 -15.18
N GLY A 177 -21.68 -5.23 -14.89
CA GLY A 177 -20.60 -5.11 -15.86
C GLY A 177 -20.82 -5.99 -17.09
N THR A 178 -21.27 -7.24 -16.89
CA THR A 178 -21.62 -8.15 -18.01
C THR A 178 -22.78 -7.61 -18.84
N ARG A 179 -23.83 -7.08 -18.21
CA ARG A 179 -24.96 -6.47 -18.92
C ARG A 179 -24.51 -5.23 -19.70
N PHE A 180 -23.65 -4.40 -19.08
CA PHE A 180 -23.16 -3.19 -19.71
C PHE A 180 -22.25 -3.51 -20.92
N LEU A 181 -21.36 -4.50 -20.81
CA LEU A 181 -20.51 -4.95 -21.91
C LEU A 181 -21.32 -5.54 -23.07
N LYS A 182 -22.43 -6.24 -22.79
CA LYS A 182 -23.33 -6.75 -23.83
C LYS A 182 -23.99 -5.64 -24.63
N THR A 183 -24.38 -4.56 -23.99
CA THR A 183 -25.02 -3.40 -24.65
C THR A 183 -24.03 -2.40 -25.24
N ASN A 184 -22.74 -2.51 -24.88
CA ASN A 184 -21.67 -1.60 -25.32
C ASN A 184 -20.45 -2.44 -25.82
N PRO A 185 -20.59 -3.09 -26.97
CA PRO A 185 -19.58 -4.03 -27.46
C PRO A 185 -18.31 -3.36 -28.00
N ASP A 186 -18.28 -2.04 -28.06
CA ASP A 186 -17.16 -1.22 -28.52
C ASP A 186 -16.22 -0.73 -27.40
N ILE A 187 -16.38 -1.24 -26.16
CA ILE A 187 -15.44 -1.02 -25.07
C ILE A 187 -14.11 -1.72 -25.37
N GLN A 188 -13.00 -0.98 -25.19
CA GLN A 188 -11.65 -1.46 -25.45
C GLN A 188 -10.78 -1.53 -24.21
N LEU A 189 -11.12 -0.75 -23.16
CA LEU A 189 -10.41 -0.76 -21.90
C LEU A 189 -11.38 -0.63 -20.73
N ILE A 190 -11.12 -1.41 -19.67
CA ILE A 190 -11.75 -1.28 -18.37
C ILE A 190 -10.73 -0.70 -17.40
N PHE A 191 -11.07 0.41 -16.74
CA PHE A 191 -10.40 0.87 -15.56
C PHE A 191 -11.21 0.47 -14.32
N ALA A 192 -10.72 -0.47 -13.55
CA ALA A 192 -11.33 -0.91 -12.30
C ALA A 192 -10.62 -0.22 -11.12
N GLN A 193 -11.38 0.34 -10.21
CA GLN A 193 -10.84 1.11 -9.09
C GLN A 193 -10.12 0.27 -8.02
N ASN A 194 -10.14 -1.06 -8.14
CA ASN A 194 -9.27 -1.95 -7.38
C ASN A 194 -9.00 -3.24 -8.16
N ASP A 195 -7.99 -4.02 -7.73
CA ASP A 195 -7.57 -5.25 -8.41
C ASP A 195 -8.61 -6.36 -8.31
N ARG A 196 -9.42 -6.39 -7.24
CA ARG A 196 -10.52 -7.34 -7.09
C ARG A 196 -11.59 -7.13 -8.16
N LEU A 197 -11.99 -5.88 -8.39
CA LEU A 197 -12.91 -5.52 -9.47
C LEU A 197 -12.30 -5.77 -10.84
N ALA A 198 -11.01 -5.48 -11.01
CA ALA A 198 -10.29 -5.74 -12.25
C ALA A 198 -10.29 -7.25 -12.58
N TYR A 199 -10.01 -8.09 -11.60
CA TYR A 199 -10.05 -9.54 -11.75
C TYR A 199 -11.47 -10.05 -12.05
N SER A 200 -12.46 -9.49 -11.39
CA SER A 200 -13.87 -9.76 -11.61
C SER A 200 -14.27 -9.41 -13.05
N ALA A 201 -13.91 -8.22 -13.51
CA ALA A 201 -14.14 -7.77 -14.89
C ALA A 201 -13.43 -8.67 -15.91
N TYR A 202 -12.20 -9.11 -15.63
CA TYR A 202 -11.51 -10.09 -16.46
C TYR A 202 -12.29 -11.40 -16.59
N ASN A 203 -12.80 -11.94 -15.48
CA ASN A 203 -13.57 -13.17 -15.47
C ASN A 203 -14.88 -13.03 -16.27
N ALA A 204 -15.53 -11.87 -16.18
CA ALA A 204 -16.70 -11.55 -17.00
C ALA A 204 -16.33 -11.51 -18.50
N CYS A 205 -15.27 -10.81 -18.85
CA CYS A 205 -14.74 -10.76 -20.22
C CYS A 205 -14.36 -12.16 -20.74
N LYS A 206 -13.75 -12.99 -19.90
CA LYS A 206 -13.36 -14.36 -20.25
C LYS A 206 -14.58 -15.23 -20.57
N LYS A 207 -15.64 -15.17 -19.76
CA LYS A 207 -16.91 -15.87 -20.01
C LYS A 207 -17.59 -15.43 -21.34
N MET A 208 -17.35 -14.17 -21.73
CA MET A 208 -17.89 -13.60 -22.97
C MET A 208 -16.95 -13.81 -24.19
N GLY A 209 -15.78 -14.42 -24.02
CA GLY A 209 -14.77 -14.53 -25.09
C GLY A 209 -14.09 -13.22 -25.47
N LEU A 210 -14.06 -12.25 -24.55
CA LEU A 210 -13.55 -10.88 -24.74
C LEU A 210 -12.20 -10.62 -24.05
N ALA A 211 -11.68 -11.56 -23.26
CA ALA A 211 -10.50 -11.34 -22.41
C ALA A 211 -9.25 -10.89 -23.20
N GLU A 212 -9.06 -11.38 -24.41
CA GLU A 212 -7.94 -10.98 -25.27
C GLU A 212 -8.15 -9.60 -25.93
N LYS A 213 -9.39 -9.15 -25.99
CA LYS A 213 -9.79 -7.94 -26.71
C LYS A 213 -9.85 -6.73 -25.83
N ILE A 214 -10.30 -6.90 -24.61
CA ILE A 214 -10.50 -5.83 -23.64
C ILE A 214 -9.26 -5.71 -22.74
N LYS A 215 -8.70 -4.52 -22.68
CA LYS A 215 -7.58 -4.20 -21.78
C LYS A 215 -8.12 -3.85 -20.41
N ILE A 216 -7.43 -4.27 -19.35
CA ILE A 216 -7.90 -4.05 -17.98
C ILE A 216 -6.77 -3.44 -17.15
N ILE A 217 -7.10 -2.37 -16.44
CA ILE A 217 -6.24 -1.69 -15.47
C ILE A 217 -6.90 -1.80 -14.10
N GLY A 218 -6.13 -2.24 -13.10
CA GLY A 218 -6.53 -2.27 -11.70
C GLY A 218 -5.90 -1.17 -10.87
N VAL A 219 -6.16 -1.24 -9.58
CA VAL A 219 -5.53 -0.45 -8.52
C VAL A 219 -5.35 -1.37 -7.31
N ASP A 220 -4.35 -1.14 -6.54
CA ASP A 220 -3.85 -1.70 -5.29
C ASP A 220 -2.41 -2.22 -5.47
N GLY A 221 -2.14 -3.03 -6.49
CA GLY A 221 -0.80 -3.51 -6.80
C GLY A 221 -0.22 -4.39 -5.69
N LEU A 222 -1.04 -5.17 -5.01
CA LEU A 222 -0.59 -6.09 -3.97
C LEU A 222 -0.02 -7.38 -4.56
N THR A 223 0.80 -8.06 -3.76
CA THR A 223 1.25 -9.43 -4.01
C THR A 223 0.25 -10.46 -3.45
N GLY A 224 0.40 -11.72 -3.84
CA GLY A 224 -0.40 -12.84 -3.37
C GLY A 224 -1.42 -13.33 -4.39
N GLU A 225 -2.20 -14.32 -3.99
CA GLU A 225 -3.25 -14.87 -4.85
C GLU A 225 -4.27 -13.77 -5.21
N ASN A 226 -4.52 -13.60 -6.49
CA ASN A 226 -5.37 -12.54 -7.05
C ASN A 226 -4.91 -11.10 -6.74
N GLY A 227 -3.68 -10.90 -6.26
CA GLY A 227 -3.09 -9.58 -6.11
C GLY A 227 -2.66 -8.99 -7.45
N GLY A 228 -2.74 -7.66 -7.59
CA GLY A 228 -2.50 -6.96 -8.85
C GLY A 228 -1.16 -7.28 -9.50
N ILE A 229 -0.10 -7.40 -8.73
CA ILE A 229 1.23 -7.80 -9.23
C ILE A 229 1.15 -9.18 -9.91
N ASN A 230 0.54 -10.17 -9.27
CA ASN A 230 0.42 -11.51 -9.83
C ASN A 230 -0.52 -11.54 -11.04
N LEU A 231 -1.59 -10.74 -11.02
CA LEU A 231 -2.52 -10.63 -12.14
C LEU A 231 -1.84 -9.99 -13.37
N VAL A 232 -0.99 -9.00 -13.18
CA VAL A 232 -0.21 -8.38 -14.28
C VAL A 232 0.87 -9.35 -14.77
N GLU A 233 1.59 -10.02 -13.88
CA GLU A 233 2.62 -11.01 -14.28
C GLU A 233 2.03 -12.14 -15.12
N ASN A 234 0.82 -12.61 -14.76
CA ASN A 234 0.10 -13.66 -15.48
C ASN A 234 -0.63 -13.15 -16.74
N GLY A 235 -0.51 -11.87 -17.11
CA GLY A 235 -1.15 -11.27 -18.26
C GLY A 235 -2.68 -11.13 -18.14
N ILE A 236 -3.23 -11.30 -16.94
CA ILE A 236 -4.67 -11.12 -16.64
C ILE A 236 -5.03 -9.65 -16.66
N LEU A 237 -4.20 -8.80 -16.07
CA LEU A 237 -4.30 -7.34 -16.14
C LEU A 237 -3.20 -6.79 -17.05
N ASN A 238 -3.49 -5.70 -17.74
CA ASN A 238 -2.50 -4.95 -18.50
C ASN A 238 -1.64 -4.06 -17.62
N GLY A 239 -2.15 -3.71 -16.48
CA GLY A 239 -1.44 -3.00 -15.42
C GLY A 239 -2.30 -2.79 -14.19
N THR A 240 -1.66 -2.42 -13.11
CA THR A 240 -2.30 -1.96 -11.88
C THR A 240 -1.57 -0.73 -11.35
N VAL A 241 -2.31 0.18 -10.75
CA VAL A 241 -1.71 1.32 -10.05
C VAL A 241 -1.40 0.88 -8.64
N LEU A 242 -0.13 0.84 -8.27
CA LEU A 242 0.26 0.57 -6.89
C LEU A 242 -0.32 1.64 -5.96
N TYR A 243 -1.05 1.18 -4.95
CA TYR A 243 -1.70 1.98 -3.94
C TYR A 243 -1.24 1.52 -2.56
N PRO A 244 -0.23 2.18 -1.96
CA PRO A 244 0.36 1.77 -0.70
C PRO A 244 -0.64 1.86 0.45
N THR A 245 -0.54 0.92 1.38
CA THR A 245 -1.48 0.82 2.49
C THR A 245 -1.26 1.87 3.58
N GLY A 246 -0.02 2.33 3.78
CA GLY A 246 0.33 3.36 4.78
C GLY A 246 0.27 2.86 6.23
N GLY A 247 0.19 1.56 6.46
CA GLY A 247 0.08 1.02 7.82
C GLY A 247 1.31 1.28 8.68
N GLU A 248 2.49 1.02 8.15
CA GLU A 248 3.77 1.27 8.83
C GLU A 248 3.97 2.77 9.10
N GLU A 249 3.70 3.60 8.08
CA GLU A 249 3.83 5.06 8.20
C GLU A 249 2.84 5.66 9.21
N ALA A 250 1.66 5.07 9.35
CA ALA A 250 0.68 5.52 10.33
C ALA A 250 1.20 5.30 11.76
N ILE A 251 1.83 4.16 12.04
CA ILE A 251 2.42 3.86 13.35
C ILE A 251 3.66 4.72 13.58
N LEU A 252 4.58 4.84 12.60
CA LEU A 252 5.73 5.74 12.70
C LEU A 252 5.31 7.20 12.97
N THR A 253 4.26 7.66 12.27
CA THR A 253 3.70 8.99 12.50
C THR A 253 3.10 9.11 13.90
N ALA A 254 2.42 8.07 14.39
CA ALA A 254 1.88 8.04 15.75
C ALA A 254 2.97 8.13 16.81
N VAL A 255 4.05 7.36 16.66
CA VAL A 255 5.23 7.42 17.54
C VAL A 255 5.83 8.83 17.57
N ASN A 256 6.09 9.41 16.39
CA ASN A 256 6.65 10.77 16.32
C ASN A 256 5.76 11.81 17.03
N ILE A 257 4.44 11.72 16.84
CA ILE A 257 3.47 12.60 17.50
C ILE A 257 3.48 12.40 19.02
N LEU A 258 3.48 11.15 19.50
CA LEU A 258 3.39 10.82 20.92
C LEU A 258 4.69 11.18 21.66
N GLU A 259 5.82 11.03 21.00
CA GLU A 259 7.14 11.40 21.53
C GLU A 259 7.48 12.89 21.32
N ASN A 260 6.58 13.69 20.74
CA ASN A 260 6.79 15.09 20.37
C ASN A 260 8.01 15.30 19.45
N LYS A 261 8.27 14.36 18.57
CA LYS A 261 9.24 14.47 17.47
C LYS A 261 8.63 15.20 16.28
N ASP A 262 9.47 15.62 15.34
CA ASP A 262 9.01 16.25 14.11
C ASP A 262 8.18 15.27 13.27
N PHE A 263 7.03 15.73 12.79
CA PHE A 263 6.16 15.01 11.89
C PHE A 263 5.54 15.94 10.85
N LYS A 264 5.09 15.39 9.74
CA LYS A 264 4.34 16.13 8.72
C LYS A 264 2.85 15.98 8.95
N LYS A 265 2.08 17.06 8.81
CA LYS A 265 0.62 16.97 8.81
C LYS A 265 0.11 16.11 7.64
N GLU A 266 0.75 16.23 6.46
CA GLU A 266 0.41 15.47 5.25
C GLU A 266 1.55 14.50 4.90
N ASN A 267 1.39 13.23 5.24
CA ASN A 267 2.32 12.16 4.87
C ASN A 267 1.82 11.48 3.60
N ARG A 268 2.17 12.07 2.46
CA ARG A 268 1.73 11.56 1.14
C ARG A 268 2.59 10.42 0.67
N LEU A 269 1.99 9.26 0.44
CA LEU A 269 2.59 8.06 -0.11
C LEU A 269 2.55 8.10 -1.64
N THR A 270 3.58 7.60 -2.31
CA THR A 270 3.69 7.73 -3.78
C THR A 270 3.11 6.51 -4.50
N THR A 271 2.37 6.73 -5.58
CA THR A 271 1.80 5.70 -6.44
C THR A 271 2.66 5.44 -7.68
N THR A 272 2.54 4.28 -8.29
CA THR A 272 3.19 3.95 -9.57
C THR A 272 2.34 3.00 -10.39
N ILE A 273 2.55 3.00 -11.70
CA ILE A 273 2.00 1.97 -12.58
C ILE A 273 2.90 0.73 -12.54
N ILE A 274 2.28 -0.42 -12.34
CA ILE A 274 2.89 -1.73 -12.52
C ILE A 274 2.30 -2.35 -13.78
N ASP A 275 3.14 -2.64 -14.75
CA ASP A 275 2.77 -3.29 -16.00
C ASP A 275 3.75 -4.40 -16.37
N SER A 276 3.60 -5.00 -17.53
CA SER A 276 4.46 -6.08 -18.01
C SER A 276 5.95 -5.71 -18.10
N SER A 277 6.29 -4.43 -18.17
CA SER A 277 7.68 -3.96 -18.27
C SER A 277 8.42 -3.96 -16.92
N ASN A 278 7.70 -3.76 -15.82
CA ASN A 278 8.30 -3.61 -14.49
C ASN A 278 7.79 -4.60 -13.45
N VAL A 279 6.73 -5.36 -13.73
CA VAL A 279 6.08 -6.25 -12.77
C VAL A 279 7.04 -7.26 -12.13
N ARG A 280 8.00 -7.79 -12.91
CA ARG A 280 9.01 -8.73 -12.38
C ARG A 280 9.90 -8.07 -11.33
N ILE A 281 10.34 -6.85 -11.60
CA ILE A 281 11.18 -6.08 -10.66
C ILE A 281 10.36 -5.77 -9.41
N MET A 282 9.13 -5.30 -9.57
CA MET A 282 8.21 -5.00 -8.47
C MET A 282 7.95 -6.22 -7.59
N LYS A 283 7.66 -7.37 -8.21
CA LYS A 283 7.46 -8.64 -7.51
C LYS A 283 8.68 -9.04 -6.71
N LEU A 284 9.85 -9.09 -7.35
CA LEU A 284 11.11 -9.47 -6.70
C LEU A 284 11.44 -8.54 -5.52
N GLN A 285 11.20 -7.24 -5.65
CA GLN A 285 11.44 -6.29 -4.57
C GLN A 285 10.46 -6.51 -3.41
N THR A 286 9.18 -6.70 -3.71
CA THR A 286 8.17 -6.95 -2.68
C THR A 286 8.43 -8.29 -1.97
N GLU A 287 8.75 -9.35 -2.72
CA GLU A 287 9.11 -10.65 -2.16
C GLU A 287 10.37 -10.56 -1.30
N LYS A 288 11.37 -9.79 -1.72
CA LYS A 288 12.58 -9.55 -0.93
C LYS A 288 12.26 -8.86 0.39
N VAL A 289 11.46 -7.81 0.37
CA VAL A 289 11.01 -7.10 1.58
C VAL A 289 10.24 -8.05 2.50
N LEU A 290 9.29 -8.81 1.95
CA LEU A 290 8.53 -9.79 2.73
C LEU A 290 9.42 -10.89 3.33
N ASN A 291 10.42 -11.36 2.59
CA ASN A 291 11.36 -12.37 3.10
C ASN A 291 12.29 -11.79 4.16
N GLN A 292 12.76 -10.56 4.00
CA GLN A 292 13.54 -9.85 5.02
C GLN A 292 12.72 -9.69 6.29
N GLN A 293 11.44 -9.29 6.17
CA GLN A 293 10.54 -9.18 7.31
C GLN A 293 10.35 -10.52 8.02
N LYS A 294 10.05 -11.59 7.29
CA LYS A 294 9.95 -12.94 7.88
C LYS A 294 11.22 -13.37 8.62
N ASN A 295 12.37 -12.96 8.12
CA ASN A 295 13.64 -13.27 8.80
C ASN A 295 13.81 -12.43 10.06
N ILE A 296 13.39 -11.16 10.06
CA ILE A 296 13.36 -10.29 11.25
C ILE A 296 12.41 -10.88 12.31
N ASP A 297 11.17 -11.24 11.91
CA ASP A 297 10.17 -11.82 12.80
C ASP A 297 10.69 -13.14 13.43
N ARG A 298 11.33 -14.00 12.60
CA ARG A 298 11.96 -15.22 13.09
C ARG A 298 13.10 -14.96 14.06
N SER A 299 13.89 -13.92 13.79
CA SER A 299 15.02 -13.56 14.65
C SER A 299 14.52 -12.98 15.98
N GLN A 300 13.51 -12.12 15.95
CA GLN A 300 12.84 -11.59 17.14
C GLN A 300 12.25 -12.73 17.98
N LYS A 301 11.52 -13.64 17.36
CA LYS A 301 10.96 -14.81 18.05
C LYS A 301 12.03 -15.70 18.68
N LYS A 302 13.15 -15.91 18.01
CA LYS A 302 14.30 -16.63 18.58
C LYS A 302 14.92 -15.90 19.76
N ILE A 303 14.98 -14.55 19.69
CA ILE A 303 15.47 -13.73 20.81
C ILE A 303 14.52 -13.86 22.00
N GLU A 304 13.20 -13.75 21.78
CA GLU A 304 12.18 -13.95 22.82
C GLU A 304 12.28 -15.37 23.44
N GLU A 305 12.40 -16.40 22.59
CA GLU A 305 12.58 -17.79 23.04
C GLU A 305 13.87 -17.95 23.88
N GLN A 306 14.95 -17.31 23.45
CA GLN A 306 16.22 -17.35 24.20
C GLN A 306 16.15 -16.55 25.51
N GLU A 307 15.46 -15.41 25.56
CA GLU A 307 15.19 -14.67 26.79
C GLU A 307 14.38 -15.49 27.78
N ILE A 308 13.31 -16.17 27.30
CA ILE A 308 12.50 -17.09 28.13
C ILE A 308 13.36 -18.25 28.66
N ILE A 309 14.18 -18.86 27.82
CA ILE A 309 15.08 -19.97 28.21
C ILE A 309 16.10 -19.47 29.26
N THR A 310 16.68 -18.28 29.02
CA THR A 310 17.65 -17.67 29.94
C THR A 310 17.03 -17.32 31.29
N ASN A 311 15.80 -16.77 31.27
CA ASN A 311 15.03 -16.49 32.48
C ASN A 311 14.64 -17.78 33.23
N ASN A 312 14.23 -18.82 32.51
CA ASN A 312 13.94 -20.12 33.11
C ASN A 312 15.21 -20.79 33.67
N GLN A 313 16.34 -20.70 32.98
CA GLN A 313 17.63 -21.17 33.48
C GLN A 313 18.07 -20.41 34.75
N ALA A 314 17.92 -19.07 34.74
CA ALA A 314 18.16 -18.23 35.91
C ALA A 314 17.26 -18.64 37.09
N ASN A 315 15.99 -18.89 36.85
CA ASN A 315 15.06 -19.39 37.87
C ASN A 315 15.46 -20.79 38.40
N ILE A 316 15.86 -21.70 37.51
CA ILE A 316 16.32 -23.04 37.90
C ILE A 316 17.60 -22.91 38.74
N ILE A 317 18.58 -22.10 38.33
CA ILE A 317 19.81 -21.83 39.06
C ILE A 317 19.47 -21.19 40.43
N TYR A 318 18.49 -20.30 40.48
CA TYR A 318 18.04 -19.68 41.72
C TYR A 318 17.43 -20.73 42.70
N PHE A 319 16.57 -21.63 42.19
CA PHE A 319 15.99 -22.72 42.98
C PHE A 319 17.04 -23.71 43.48
N VAL A 320 18.00 -24.05 42.62
CA VAL A 320 19.11 -24.92 43.01
C VAL A 320 20.00 -24.26 44.07
N SER A 321 20.26 -22.96 43.91
CA SER A 321 21.04 -22.18 44.88
C SER A 321 20.36 -22.08 46.23
N ILE A 322 19.03 -21.87 46.27
CA ILE A 322 18.23 -21.81 47.49
C ILE A 322 18.15 -23.21 48.16
N SER A 323 17.90 -24.26 47.38
CA SER A 323 17.86 -25.62 47.92
C SER A 323 19.21 -26.08 48.46
N LEU A 324 20.32 -25.68 47.80
CA LEU A 324 21.67 -25.90 48.33
C LEU A 324 21.89 -25.11 49.60
N ALA A 325 21.50 -23.82 49.64
CA ALA A 325 21.62 -22.99 50.85
C ALA A 325 20.86 -23.59 52.03
N LEU A 326 19.63 -24.11 51.77
CA LEU A 326 18.81 -24.77 52.79
C LEU A 326 19.40 -26.11 53.23
N ALA A 327 20.03 -26.88 52.32
CA ALA A 327 20.71 -28.13 52.63
C ALA A 327 22.01 -27.87 53.41
N LEU A 328 22.58 -26.73 53.26
CA LEU A 328 23.87 -26.36 53.86
C LEU A 328 23.78 -25.49 55.11
N ILE A 329 22.58 -25.15 55.56
CA ILE A 329 22.33 -24.53 56.90
C ILE A 329 22.88 -25.43 58.03
N LEU A 330 23.18 -26.69 57.75
CA LEU A 330 23.82 -27.62 58.70
C LEU A 330 25.36 -27.49 58.79
N GLY A 331 25.84 -26.25 58.69
CA GLY A 331 27.07 -25.85 59.37
C GLY A 331 28.42 -26.05 58.71
N PHE A 332 28.58 -26.75 57.57
CA PHE A 332 29.92 -26.98 56.98
C PHE A 332 30.10 -26.44 55.54
N VAL A 333 29.11 -25.81 54.98
CA VAL A 333 29.07 -25.64 53.53
C VAL A 333 28.95 -24.20 53.04
N LEU A 334 28.89 -23.22 53.93
CA LEU A 334 28.98 -21.81 53.53
C LEU A 334 30.22 -21.52 52.67
N PHE A 335 31.37 -22.22 52.98
CA PHE A 335 32.56 -22.07 52.17
C PHE A 335 32.46 -22.74 50.79
N TYR A 336 31.80 -23.93 50.70
CA TYR A 336 31.52 -24.59 49.45
C TYR A 336 30.49 -23.85 48.60
N TYR A 337 29.46 -23.33 49.22
CA TYR A 337 28.44 -22.52 48.60
C TYR A 337 29.03 -21.22 48.01
N LEU A 338 29.90 -20.51 48.78
CA LEU A 338 30.54 -19.31 48.26
C LEU A 338 31.49 -19.58 47.09
N ARG A 339 32.13 -20.73 47.08
CA ARG A 339 33.02 -21.17 46.01
C ARG A 339 32.23 -21.54 44.73
N GLU A 340 31.10 -22.25 44.90
CA GLU A 340 30.25 -22.68 43.77
C GLU A 340 29.49 -21.48 43.18
N ASN A 341 29.02 -20.56 44.04
CA ASN A 341 28.36 -19.32 43.59
C ASN A 341 29.30 -18.43 42.77
N ARG A 342 30.60 -18.38 43.13
CA ARG A 342 31.60 -17.65 42.33
C ARG A 342 31.77 -18.25 40.95
N LYS A 343 31.74 -19.58 40.82
CA LYS A 343 31.85 -20.26 39.52
C LYS A 343 30.61 -20.03 38.64
N ILE A 344 29.45 -20.08 39.25
CA ILE A 344 28.15 -19.82 38.55
C ILE A 344 28.07 -18.36 38.06
N ASN A 345 28.49 -17.41 38.95
CA ASN A 345 28.47 -15.99 38.58
C ASN A 345 29.48 -15.63 37.46
N ALA A 346 30.65 -16.27 37.44
CA ALA A 346 31.61 -16.10 36.36
C ALA A 346 31.08 -16.68 35.01
N ARG A 347 30.37 -17.80 35.10
CA ARG A 347 29.75 -18.43 33.92
C ARG A 347 28.60 -17.61 33.36
N LEU A 348 27.77 -17.03 34.24
CA LEU A 348 26.72 -16.08 33.90
C LEU A 348 27.26 -14.79 33.28
N ALA A 349 28.42 -14.30 33.81
CA ALA A 349 29.07 -13.13 33.25
C ALA A 349 29.56 -13.40 31.81
N LEU A 350 30.16 -14.60 31.57
CA LEU A 350 30.61 -15.01 30.23
C LEU A 350 29.43 -15.24 29.26
N GLN A 351 28.34 -15.85 29.75
CA GLN A 351 27.15 -16.06 28.94
C GLN A 351 26.43 -14.73 28.62
N ASN A 352 26.39 -13.80 29.59
CA ASN A 352 25.84 -12.47 29.35
C ASN A 352 26.68 -11.66 28.33
N GLU A 353 28.00 -11.82 28.36
CA GLU A 353 28.89 -11.19 27.38
C GLU A 353 28.67 -11.77 25.97
N GLU A 354 28.50 -13.10 25.89
CA GLU A 354 28.22 -13.79 24.63
C GLU A 354 26.82 -13.39 24.05
N ILE A 355 25.81 -13.36 24.89
CA ILE A 355 24.46 -12.89 24.51
C ILE A 355 24.47 -11.43 24.07
N LEU A 356 25.23 -10.57 24.76
CA LEU A 356 25.38 -9.16 24.39
C LEU A 356 26.06 -9.01 23.02
N ASN A 357 27.08 -9.80 22.77
CA ASN A 357 27.79 -9.83 21.49
C ASN A 357 26.89 -10.31 20.34
N GLN A 358 26.10 -11.39 20.56
CA GLN A 358 25.15 -11.88 19.56
C GLN A 358 24.05 -10.84 19.25
N ARG A 359 23.54 -10.16 20.29
CA ARG A 359 22.56 -9.08 20.12
C ARG A 359 23.14 -7.93 19.30
N ASN A 360 24.37 -7.55 19.57
CA ASN A 360 25.03 -6.47 18.84
C ASN A 360 25.28 -6.83 17.37
N GLN A 361 25.70 -8.08 17.10
CA GLN A 361 25.86 -8.56 15.73
C GLN A 361 24.53 -8.58 14.95
N LEU A 362 23.43 -8.96 15.61
CA LEU A 362 22.10 -8.94 14.97
C LEU A 362 21.64 -7.50 14.67
N ILE A 363 21.94 -6.55 15.56
CA ILE A 363 21.63 -5.12 15.33
C ILE A 363 22.44 -4.60 14.14
N GLU A 364 23.73 -4.94 14.09
CA GLU A 364 24.62 -4.51 13.02
C GLU A 364 24.20 -5.10 11.65
N LEU A 365 23.83 -6.39 11.60
CA LEU A 365 23.32 -7.03 10.40
C LEU A 365 22.00 -6.41 9.91
N ALA A 366 21.10 -6.08 10.85
CA ALA A 366 19.85 -5.41 10.52
C ALA A 366 20.09 -3.99 9.97
N GLN A 367 21.09 -3.30 10.52
CA GLN A 367 21.49 -1.98 10.04
C GLN A 367 22.11 -2.04 8.64
N GLN A 368 23.04 -2.96 8.40
CA GLN A 368 23.66 -3.17 7.09
C GLN A 368 22.62 -3.53 6.02
N ALA A 369 21.63 -4.35 6.37
CA ALA A 369 20.52 -4.67 5.45
C ALA A 369 19.68 -3.43 5.09
N ARG A 370 19.46 -2.52 6.05
CA ARG A 370 18.78 -1.23 5.80
C ARG A 370 19.62 -0.33 4.89
N GLU A 371 20.88 -0.15 5.22
CA GLU A 371 21.79 0.71 4.44
C GLU A 371 21.96 0.21 3.01
N ALA A 372 22.02 -1.12 2.80
CA ALA A 372 22.06 -1.73 1.47
C ALA A 372 20.76 -1.47 0.67
N THR A 373 19.62 -1.47 1.36
CA THR A 373 18.33 -1.16 0.75
C THR A 373 18.26 0.33 0.37
N ASP A 374 18.68 1.22 1.26
CA ASP A 374 18.71 2.66 1.02
C ASP A 374 19.68 3.05 -0.11
N ALA A 375 20.85 2.42 -0.15
CA ALA A 375 21.82 2.62 -1.22
C ALA A 375 21.24 2.21 -2.59
N LYS A 376 20.53 1.08 -2.64
CA LYS A 376 19.85 0.60 -3.84
C LYS A 376 18.73 1.55 -4.29
N ILE A 377 17.95 2.04 -3.34
CA ILE A 377 16.89 3.02 -3.58
C ILE A 377 17.48 4.31 -4.16
N ASN A 378 18.57 4.81 -3.57
CA ASN A 378 19.25 6.02 -4.04
C ASN A 378 19.84 5.85 -5.46
N PHE A 379 20.42 4.69 -5.76
CA PHE A 379 20.93 4.36 -7.07
C PHE A 379 19.84 4.45 -8.15
N PHE A 380 18.71 3.80 -7.95
CA PHE A 380 17.60 3.83 -8.93
C PHE A 380 17.00 5.22 -9.12
N THR A 381 17.06 6.06 -8.08
CA THR A 381 16.59 7.44 -8.22
C THR A 381 17.49 8.27 -9.12
N ASN A 382 18.77 8.23 -8.81
CA ASN A 382 19.73 9.02 -9.56
C ASN A 382 19.67 8.62 -11.06
N ILE A 383 19.67 7.31 -11.33
CA ILE A 383 19.52 6.81 -12.70
C ILE A 383 18.22 7.29 -13.34
N SER A 384 17.12 7.27 -12.61
CA SER A 384 15.84 7.69 -13.16
C SER A 384 15.81 9.17 -13.52
N HIS A 385 16.45 10.03 -12.72
CA HIS A 385 16.60 11.45 -13.03
C HIS A 385 17.51 11.68 -14.23
N GLU A 386 18.65 10.95 -14.31
CA GLU A 386 19.58 11.03 -15.42
C GLU A 386 18.98 10.57 -16.76
N PHE A 387 18.05 9.64 -16.73
CA PHE A 387 17.32 9.20 -17.92
C PHE A 387 16.13 10.09 -18.30
N ARG A 388 15.42 10.63 -17.31
CA ARG A 388 14.23 11.46 -17.59
C ARG A 388 14.60 12.69 -18.40
N THR A 389 15.66 13.38 -18.02
CA THR A 389 16.07 14.65 -18.62
C THR A 389 16.32 14.52 -20.13
N PRO A 390 17.18 13.58 -20.63
CA PRO A 390 17.40 13.45 -22.07
C PRO A 390 16.13 12.96 -22.80
N LEU A 391 15.34 12.08 -22.20
CA LEU A 391 14.11 11.59 -22.82
C LEU A 391 13.07 12.72 -23.00
N THR A 392 12.95 13.61 -22.02
CA THR A 392 12.08 14.78 -22.12
C THR A 392 12.58 15.75 -23.18
N LEU A 393 13.90 15.96 -23.27
CA LEU A 393 14.53 16.80 -24.28
C LEU A 393 14.40 16.23 -25.71
N ILE A 394 14.23 14.93 -25.85
CA ILE A 394 13.96 14.28 -27.16
C ILE A 394 12.48 14.42 -27.52
N LEU A 395 11.59 14.35 -26.54
CA LEU A 395 10.13 14.35 -26.78
C LEU A 395 9.65 15.67 -27.37
N GLY A 396 10.11 16.81 -26.83
CA GLY A 396 9.71 18.13 -27.29
C GLY A 396 9.96 18.38 -28.79
N PRO A 397 11.23 18.26 -29.28
CA PRO A 397 11.52 18.40 -30.71
C PRO A 397 10.81 17.36 -31.59
N LEU A 398 10.56 16.17 -31.06
CA LEU A 398 9.86 15.13 -31.81
C LEU A 398 8.37 15.45 -32.00
N GLU A 399 7.71 15.99 -30.97
CA GLU A 399 6.33 16.47 -31.06
C GLU A 399 6.21 17.63 -32.03
N GLU A 400 7.17 18.55 -32.01
CA GLU A 400 7.22 19.70 -32.93
C GLU A 400 7.42 19.24 -34.39
N LEU A 401 8.29 18.27 -34.63
CA LEU A 401 8.47 17.64 -35.93
C LEU A 401 7.19 16.94 -36.40
N MET A 402 6.51 16.19 -35.53
CA MET A 402 5.28 15.47 -35.89
C MET A 402 4.11 16.43 -36.20
N ALA A 403 4.07 17.60 -35.58
CA ALA A 403 3.09 18.65 -35.84
C ALA A 403 3.28 19.33 -37.21
N ASN A 404 4.46 19.19 -37.84
CA ASN A 404 4.77 19.85 -39.10
C ASN A 404 4.03 19.18 -40.28
N ALA A 405 3.20 19.96 -40.96
CA ALA A 405 2.35 19.50 -42.07
C ALA A 405 3.15 19.07 -43.35
N LYS A 406 4.43 19.39 -43.43
CA LYS A 406 5.28 19.12 -44.61
C LYS A 406 6.05 17.80 -44.57
N ILE A 407 5.94 17.03 -43.51
CA ILE A 407 6.65 15.75 -43.35
C ILE A 407 5.90 14.62 -44.09
N HIS A 408 6.62 13.83 -44.87
CA HIS A 408 6.07 12.70 -45.64
C HIS A 408 5.43 11.68 -44.71
N PHE A 409 4.37 11.00 -45.16
CA PHE A 409 3.59 10.03 -44.36
C PHE A 409 4.45 8.89 -43.78
N SER A 410 5.46 8.41 -44.57
CA SER A 410 6.42 7.40 -44.13
C SER A 410 7.27 7.88 -42.94
N ASP A 411 7.71 9.14 -42.95
CA ASP A 411 8.59 9.69 -41.93
C ASP A 411 7.79 9.97 -40.62
N LYS A 412 6.52 10.36 -40.79
CA LYS A 412 5.60 10.45 -39.65
C LYS A 412 5.40 9.10 -38.92
N GLN A 413 5.42 7.97 -39.63
CA GLN A 413 5.37 6.66 -38.99
C GLN A 413 6.61 6.36 -38.14
N TYR A 414 7.82 6.69 -38.67
CA TYR A 414 9.07 6.54 -37.91
C TYR A 414 9.12 7.48 -36.72
N LEU A 415 8.74 8.74 -36.88
CA LEU A 415 8.66 9.71 -35.78
C LEU A 415 7.64 9.27 -34.71
N SER A 416 6.47 8.75 -35.12
CA SER A 416 5.49 8.17 -34.20
C SER A 416 6.04 6.94 -33.46
N LEU A 417 6.82 6.11 -34.11
CA LEU A 417 7.48 4.96 -33.48
C LEU A 417 8.52 5.42 -32.45
N ILE A 418 9.33 6.42 -32.80
CA ILE A 418 10.31 7.00 -31.87
C ILE A 418 9.58 7.63 -30.69
N GLN A 419 8.53 8.44 -30.93
CA GLN A 419 7.72 9.04 -29.88
C GLN A 419 7.13 7.99 -28.92
N LYS A 420 6.55 6.91 -29.47
CA LYS A 420 6.03 5.80 -28.65
C LYS A 420 7.11 5.18 -27.77
N ASN A 421 8.32 4.99 -28.31
CA ASN A 421 9.43 4.42 -27.56
C ASN A 421 9.97 5.39 -26.50
N VAL A 422 10.07 6.68 -26.78
CA VAL A 422 10.48 7.71 -25.82
C VAL A 422 9.45 7.82 -24.70
N ILE A 423 8.15 7.87 -25.02
CA ILE A 423 7.07 7.88 -24.04
C ILE A 423 7.08 6.58 -23.20
N ARG A 424 7.36 5.42 -23.83
CA ARG A 424 7.50 4.15 -23.14
C ARG A 424 8.68 4.17 -22.16
N LEU A 425 9.82 4.70 -22.58
CA LEU A 425 11.03 4.84 -21.75
C LEU A 425 10.79 5.84 -20.61
N LEU A 426 10.18 6.99 -20.88
CA LEU A 426 9.78 7.97 -19.86
C LEU A 426 8.86 7.35 -18.81
N ARG A 427 7.92 6.51 -19.25
CA ARG A 427 7.04 5.77 -18.35
C ARG A 427 7.82 4.79 -17.49
N LEU A 428 8.74 4.01 -18.06
CA LEU A 428 9.60 3.10 -17.31
C LEU A 428 10.45 3.85 -16.27
N VAL A 429 11.00 5.00 -16.65
CA VAL A 429 11.77 5.87 -15.75
C VAL A 429 10.88 6.40 -14.61
N ASN A 430 9.67 6.85 -14.94
CA ASN A 430 8.71 7.30 -13.93
C ASN A 430 8.27 6.16 -13.00
N GLN A 431 8.03 4.96 -13.54
CA GLN A 431 7.73 3.76 -12.76
C GLN A 431 8.89 3.39 -11.83
N LEU A 432 10.14 3.58 -12.26
CA LEU A 432 11.33 3.35 -11.44
C LEU A 432 11.42 4.36 -10.29
N ILE A 433 11.08 5.63 -10.56
CA ILE A 433 11.00 6.68 -9.52
C ILE A 433 9.86 6.38 -8.54
N ASP A 434 8.73 5.98 -9.06
CA ASP A 434 7.55 5.71 -8.24
C ASP A 434 7.75 4.44 -7.40
N PHE A 435 8.40 3.41 -7.97
CA PHE A 435 8.88 2.25 -7.23
C PHE A 435 9.75 2.64 -6.02
N ARG A 436 10.71 3.57 -6.22
CA ARG A 436 11.54 4.08 -5.12
C ARG A 436 10.74 4.76 -4.03
N LYS A 437 9.74 5.56 -4.42
CA LYS A 437 8.89 6.27 -3.46
C LYS A 437 8.09 5.29 -2.59
N ILE A 438 7.77 4.10 -3.13
CA ILE A 438 7.16 2.99 -2.40
C ILE A 438 8.15 2.39 -1.40
N GLU A 439 9.35 2.01 -1.87
CA GLU A 439 10.38 1.41 -1.00
C GLU A 439 10.85 2.35 0.12
N SER A 440 10.81 3.67 -0.10
CA SER A 440 11.25 4.67 0.88
C SER A 440 10.14 5.15 1.82
N ASP A 441 8.99 4.47 1.85
CA ASP A 441 7.82 4.81 2.68
C ASP A 441 7.38 6.30 2.57
N LYS A 442 7.72 6.94 1.44
CA LYS A 442 7.36 8.34 1.17
C LYS A 442 6.12 8.47 0.29
N MET A 443 5.35 7.42 0.19
CA MET A 443 4.16 7.41 -0.64
C MET A 443 2.92 7.89 0.11
N LYS A 444 2.20 8.84 -0.48
CA LYS A 444 1.04 9.48 0.11
C LYS A 444 -0.20 9.20 -0.73
N LEU A 445 -1.27 8.84 -0.09
CA LEU A 445 -2.57 8.66 -0.69
C LEU A 445 -3.32 9.99 -0.76
N SER A 446 -3.86 10.33 -1.91
CA SER A 446 -4.83 11.41 -2.05
C SER A 446 -6.09 10.82 -2.67
N ALA A 447 -7.11 10.70 -1.87
CA ALA A 447 -8.40 10.17 -2.28
C ALA A 447 -9.34 11.32 -2.66
N THR A 448 -10.02 11.23 -3.76
CA THR A 448 -11.09 12.14 -4.16
C THR A 448 -12.38 11.37 -4.40
N GLU A 449 -13.47 12.00 -4.05
CA GLU A 449 -14.82 11.47 -4.22
C GLU A 449 -15.19 11.46 -5.70
N ASN A 450 -15.62 10.32 -6.23
CA ASN A 450 -15.95 10.17 -7.63
C ASN A 450 -17.26 9.39 -7.84
N ASP A 451 -18.00 9.72 -8.87
CA ASP A 451 -19.24 9.04 -9.22
C ASP A 451 -18.95 7.70 -9.92
N LEU A 452 -19.28 6.59 -9.26
CA LEU A 452 -19.03 5.23 -9.69
C LEU A 452 -19.77 4.85 -10.98
N VAL A 453 -20.93 5.46 -11.24
CA VAL A 453 -21.71 5.20 -12.46
C VAL A 453 -21.01 5.83 -13.66
N LEU A 454 -20.49 7.04 -13.49
CA LEU A 454 -19.71 7.74 -14.51
C LEU A 454 -18.42 6.98 -14.85
N PHE A 455 -17.67 6.53 -13.86
CA PHE A 455 -16.42 5.77 -14.01
C PHE A 455 -16.61 4.41 -14.68
N SER A 456 -17.64 3.67 -14.31
CA SER A 456 -17.94 2.38 -14.94
C SER A 456 -18.36 2.54 -16.41
N ASN A 457 -19.05 3.63 -16.74
CA ASN A 457 -19.43 3.95 -18.10
C ASN A 457 -18.21 4.36 -18.96
N GLU A 458 -17.26 5.12 -18.44
CA GLU A 458 -16.00 5.46 -19.15
C GLU A 458 -15.15 4.23 -19.47
N ILE A 459 -15.05 3.28 -18.52
CA ILE A 459 -14.35 2.02 -18.79
C ILE A 459 -15.12 1.18 -19.83
N SER A 460 -16.45 1.09 -19.73
CA SER A 460 -17.29 0.36 -20.68
C SER A 460 -17.16 0.93 -22.11
N ASP A 461 -17.14 2.25 -22.26
CA ASP A 461 -17.02 2.92 -23.56
C ASP A 461 -15.64 2.73 -24.22
N ALA A 462 -14.56 2.55 -23.44
CA ALA A 462 -13.26 2.21 -23.98
C ALA A 462 -13.22 0.83 -24.68
N PHE A 463 -14.16 -0.03 -24.35
CA PHE A 463 -14.27 -1.37 -24.95
C PHE A 463 -15.33 -1.47 -26.05
N LYS A 464 -16.24 -0.49 -26.17
CA LYS A 464 -17.31 -0.46 -27.19
C LYS A 464 -16.77 -0.61 -28.62
N GLU A 465 -15.67 0.04 -28.97
CA GLU A 465 -15.09 -0.08 -30.32
C GLU A 465 -14.45 -1.44 -30.59
N ILE A 466 -13.83 -2.07 -29.59
CA ILE A 466 -13.23 -3.39 -29.74
C ILE A 466 -14.34 -4.45 -29.87
N ALA A 467 -15.39 -4.35 -29.07
CA ALA A 467 -16.54 -5.23 -29.10
C ALA A 467 -17.29 -5.11 -30.44
N LYS A 468 -17.51 -3.86 -30.95
CA LYS A 468 -18.11 -3.61 -32.26
C LYS A 468 -17.30 -4.13 -33.45
N LYS A 469 -15.93 -4.04 -33.39
CA LYS A 469 -15.04 -4.61 -34.42
C LYS A 469 -15.05 -6.14 -34.44
N ARG A 470 -15.51 -6.78 -33.39
CA ARG A 470 -15.52 -8.25 -33.25
C ARG A 470 -16.91 -8.87 -33.22
N ASN A 471 -17.99 -8.10 -33.54
CA ASN A 471 -19.40 -8.54 -33.57
C ASN A 471 -19.87 -9.20 -32.25
N ILE A 472 -19.48 -8.63 -31.09
CA ILE A 472 -19.85 -9.11 -29.75
C ILE A 472 -20.58 -7.98 -29.03
#